data_b4fbd7c89efbe27ee82c6a329287a0d1
#
_entry.id   b4fbd7c89efbe27ee82c6a329287a0d1
#
_cell.length_a   1.000
_cell.length_b   1.000
_cell.length_c   1.000
_cell.angle_alpha   90.00
_cell.angle_beta   90.00
_cell.angle_gamma   90.00
#
_symmetry.space_group_name_H-M   'P 1'
#
loop_
_entity.id
_entity.type
_entity.pdbx_description
1 polymer ?
#
loop_
_entity_poly.entity_id
_entity_poly.type
_entity_poly.pdbx_seq_one_letter_code
_entity_poly.pdbx_strand_id
1 'polypeptide(L)' 'MYSEKRYKAFQKELETLININGIDNVCGTNDFILAQYIIDCIHSFKKAKEHDVEMRGYLV' A
#
# COMPACT_ATOMS: atom_id res chain seq x y z
N MET A 1 11.26 -11.63 4.36
CA MET A 1 11.41 -10.95 3.25
C MET A 1 10.18 -10.90 2.41
N TYR A 2 9.94 -9.84 1.81
CA TYR A 2 8.73 -9.71 1.09
C TYR A 2 8.90 -10.31 -0.30
N SER A 3 7.85 -10.77 -0.90
CA SER A 3 7.94 -11.31 -2.22
C SER A 3 6.91 -10.60 -3.06
N GLU A 4 7.22 -10.54 -4.34
CA GLU A 4 6.35 -9.92 -5.28
C GLU A 4 5.02 -10.62 -5.36
N LYS A 5 5.08 -11.91 -5.20
CA LYS A 5 3.88 -12.70 -5.25
C LYS A 5 2.91 -12.29 -4.15
N ARG A 6 3.45 -12.03 -2.98
CA ARG A 6 2.63 -11.62 -1.86
C ARG A 6 1.95 -10.29 -2.14
N TYR A 7 2.69 -9.37 -2.72
CA TYR A 7 2.13 -8.06 -3.03
C TYR A 7 1.08 -8.15 -4.12
N LYS A 8 1.27 -9.04 -5.07
CA LYS A 8 0.29 -9.20 -6.12
C LYS A 8 -1.01 -9.74 -5.59
N ALA A 9 -0.94 -10.72 -4.71
CA ALA A 9 -2.12 -11.29 -4.10
C ALA A 9 -2.82 -10.23 -3.26
N PHE A 10 -2.05 -9.49 -2.51
CA PHE A 10 -2.60 -8.44 -1.66
C PHE A 10 -3.28 -7.37 -2.51
N GLN A 11 -2.64 -6.98 -3.60
CA GLN A 11 -3.21 -5.96 -4.45
C GLN A 11 -4.54 -6.40 -5.02
N LYS A 12 -4.62 -7.65 -5.41
CA LYS A 12 -5.83 -8.18 -5.96
C LYS A 12 -6.97 -8.13 -4.95
N GLU A 13 -6.68 -8.53 -3.74
CA GLU A 13 -7.67 -8.48 -2.68
C GLU A 13 -8.06 -7.06 -2.35
N LEU A 14 -7.09 -6.17 -2.40
CA LEU A 14 -7.32 -4.77 -2.13
C LEU A 14 -8.24 -4.17 -3.18
N GLU A 15 -8.02 -4.52 -4.43
CA GLU A 15 -8.87 -4.03 -5.51
C GLU A 15 -10.32 -4.45 -5.27
N THR A 16 -10.49 -5.69 -4.88
CA THR A 16 -11.83 -6.21 -4.63
C THR A 16 -12.48 -5.48 -3.47
N LEU A 17 -11.72 -5.26 -2.43
CA LEU A 17 -12.23 -4.59 -1.25
C LEU A 17 -12.62 -3.15 -1.57
N ILE A 18 -11.82 -2.48 -2.34
CA ILE A 18 -12.09 -1.11 -2.75
C ILE A 18 -13.38 -1.07 -3.56
N ASN A 19 -13.52 -2.02 -4.45
CA ASN A 19 -14.69 -2.07 -5.31
C ASN A 19 -15.96 -2.34 -4.53
N ILE A 20 -15.90 -3.31 -3.66
CA ILE A 20 -17.05 -3.67 -2.86
C ILE A 20 -17.54 -2.50 -2.01
N ASN A 21 -16.61 -1.75 -1.49
CA ASN A 21 -16.95 -0.64 -0.62
C ASN A 21 -17.15 0.68 -1.35
N GLY A 22 -16.98 0.67 -2.66
CA GLY A 22 -17.20 1.88 -3.44
C GLY A 22 -16.19 2.97 -3.22
N ILE A 23 -15.02 2.63 -2.70
CA ILE A 23 -14.01 3.63 -2.42
C ILE A 23 -13.46 4.23 -3.70
N ASP A 24 -13.44 3.44 -4.76
CA ASP A 24 -12.98 3.94 -6.06
C ASP A 24 -13.89 5.07 -6.53
N ASN A 25 -15.18 4.95 -6.28
CA ASN A 25 -16.13 5.98 -6.67
C ASN A 25 -15.92 7.23 -5.82
N VAL A 26 -15.69 7.02 -4.54
CA VAL A 26 -15.45 8.15 -3.65
C VAL A 26 -14.24 8.93 -4.10
N CYS A 27 -13.21 8.24 -4.57
CA CYS A 27 -11.99 8.88 -5.01
C CYS A 27 -12.00 9.27 -6.48
N GLY A 28 -13.02 8.88 -7.20
CA GLY A 28 -13.10 9.22 -8.61
C GLY A 28 -12.04 8.57 -9.46
N THR A 29 -11.73 7.31 -9.16
CA THR A 29 -10.69 6.61 -9.91
C THR A 29 -11.08 5.15 -10.04
N ASN A 30 -10.21 4.38 -10.66
CA ASN A 30 -10.42 2.95 -10.80
C ASN A 30 -9.85 2.23 -9.59
N ASP A 31 -10.44 1.08 -9.28
CA ASP A 31 -9.99 0.34 -8.11
C ASP A 31 -8.53 -0.08 -8.22
N PHE A 32 -8.07 -0.49 -9.41
CA PHE A 32 -6.69 -0.95 -9.52
C PHE A 32 -5.70 0.21 -9.43
N ILE A 33 -6.10 1.40 -9.83
CA ILE A 33 -5.23 2.56 -9.72
C ILE A 33 -5.08 2.94 -8.26
N LEU A 34 -6.18 2.92 -7.54
CA LEU A 34 -6.15 3.25 -6.13
C LEU A 34 -5.36 2.21 -5.35
N ALA A 35 -5.54 0.94 -5.70
CA ALA A 35 -4.82 -0.14 -5.03
C ALA A 35 -3.32 0.01 -5.25
N GLN A 36 -2.93 0.38 -6.46
CA GLN A 36 -1.52 0.57 -6.76
C GLN A 36 -0.94 1.72 -5.95
N TYR A 37 -1.71 2.77 -5.80
CA TYR A 37 -1.26 3.90 -5.03
C TYR A 37 -1.04 3.50 -3.57
N ILE A 38 -1.94 2.70 -3.04
CA ILE A 38 -1.82 2.24 -1.67
C ILE A 38 -0.59 1.36 -1.50
N ILE A 39 -0.33 0.50 -2.48
CA ILE A 39 0.85 -0.35 -2.45
C ILE A 39 2.11 0.51 -2.47
N ASP A 40 2.11 1.55 -3.28
CA ASP A 40 3.24 2.46 -3.33
C ASP A 40 3.45 3.13 -1.98
N CYS A 41 2.38 3.46 -1.30
CA CYS A 41 2.46 4.04 0.02
C CYS A 41 3.07 3.06 1.01
N ILE A 42 2.73 1.80 0.87
CA ILE A 42 3.28 0.77 1.74
C ILE A 42 4.79 0.66 1.52
N HIS A 43 5.21 0.70 0.27
CA HIS A 43 6.64 0.68 -0.03
C HIS A 43 7.35 1.88 0.56
N SER A 44 6.72 3.04 0.47
CA SER A 44 7.29 4.24 1.03
C SER A 44 7.42 4.15 2.53
N PHE A 45 6.41 3.60 3.17
CA PHE A 45 6.44 3.45 4.61
C PHE A 45 7.54 2.49 5.01
N LYS A 46 7.68 1.39 4.28
CA LYS A 46 8.70 0.42 4.57
C LYS A 46 10.08 1.04 4.50
N LYS A 47 10.29 1.84 3.48
CA LYS A 47 11.54 2.52 3.30
C LYS A 47 11.82 3.48 4.43
N ALA A 48 10.83 4.25 4.80
CA ALA A 48 10.98 5.20 5.88
C ALA A 48 11.27 4.49 7.18
N LYS A 49 10.66 3.34 7.38
CA LYS A 49 10.87 2.59 8.58
C LYS A 49 12.29 2.05 8.66
N GLU A 50 12.81 1.57 7.55
CA GLU A 50 14.17 1.07 7.50
C GLU A 50 15.16 2.20 7.78
N HIS A 51 14.87 3.35 7.21
CA HIS A 51 15.72 4.51 7.39
C HIS A 51 15.68 4.93 8.85
N ASP A 52 14.50 4.88 9.43
CA ASP A 52 14.29 5.27 10.78
C ASP A 52 15.08 4.43 11.76
N VAL A 53 15.17 3.16 11.50
CA VAL A 53 15.94 2.28 12.35
C VAL A 53 17.37 2.75 12.46
N GLU A 54 17.90 3.30 11.39
CA GLU A 54 19.26 3.79 11.41
C GLU A 54 19.37 5.12 12.09
N MET A 55 18.39 5.93 11.93
CA MET A 55 18.45 7.25 12.50
C MET A 55 17.83 7.29 13.85
N ARG A 56 17.46 6.20 14.32
CA ARG A 56 16.89 6.04 15.51
C ARG A 56 16.72 7.01 16.45
N GLY A 57 16.06 6.80 17.19
CA GLY A 57 15.95 7.63 18.25
C GLY A 57 14.97 8.73 18.15
N TYR A 58 14.91 9.32 17.11
CA TYR A 58 14.09 10.49 17.12
C TYR A 58 12.64 10.17 16.88
N LEU A 59 12.41 9.02 16.35
CA LEU A 59 11.09 8.68 16.07
C LEU A 59 10.39 7.99 17.14
N VAL A 60 11.06 7.62 18.04
CA VAL A 60 10.44 6.89 19.06
C VAL A 60 9.79 7.67 20.10
#